data_04c3c9849b88dd6c3424648faed8794a
#
_entry.id   04c3c9849b88dd6c3424648faed8794a
#
_cell.length_a   1.000
_cell.length_b   1.000
_cell.length_c   1.000
_cell.angle_alpha   90.00
_cell.angle_beta   90.00
_cell.angle_gamma   90.00
#
_symmetry.space_group_name_H-M   'P 1'
#
loop_
_entity.id
_entity.type
_entity.pdbx_description
1 polymer ?
#
loop_
_entity_poly.entity_id
_entity_poly.type
_entity_poly.pdbx_seq_one_letter_code
_entity_poly.pdbx_strand_id
1 'polypeptide(L)'
;AAYSKAEKLFAIAKEFDVTELCLVEPGIDAHLPENVNLRTGVDGLEELAALPKADLTLVAVVGSAGLQPTLAALGVGKDVVLANKEALVLGGKFVIEAARTSGARILPADSEHNAVFQCLGGSDNKDVDRIILTASGGPFRDMSLEEMASVTPEQALDHPNWSMGPKITIDSATMANKGLELIEARWLFDLPSERLDVVIHPPSLVHSLVRFVDGC
;
A
#
# COMPACT_ATOMS: atom_id res chain seq x y z
N ALA A 1 -2.47 -15.04 -2.80
CA ALA A 1 -3.94 -14.89 -2.86
C ALA A 1 -4.39 -14.15 -4.12
N ALA A 2 -5.65 -14.34 -4.50
CA ALA A 2 -6.32 -13.57 -5.54
C ALA A 2 -7.80 -13.35 -5.14
N TYR A 3 -8.45 -12.32 -5.73
CA TYR A 3 -9.88 -12.13 -5.52
C TYR A 3 -10.68 -13.16 -6.30
N SER A 4 -10.59 -13.15 -7.65
CA SER A 4 -11.36 -14.03 -8.55
C SER A 4 -10.54 -14.67 -9.68
N LYS A 5 -9.26 -14.33 -9.82
CA LYS A 5 -8.40 -14.80 -10.94
C LYS A 5 -7.75 -16.14 -10.60
N ALA A 6 -8.54 -17.21 -10.54
CA ALA A 6 -8.11 -18.54 -10.15
C ALA A 6 -7.01 -19.11 -11.06
N GLU A 7 -7.21 -19.07 -12.39
CA GLU A 7 -6.24 -19.61 -13.36
C GLU A 7 -4.85 -18.98 -13.20
N LYS A 8 -4.79 -17.64 -13.05
CA LYS A 8 -3.53 -16.93 -12.83
C LYS A 8 -2.92 -17.30 -11.48
N LEU A 9 -3.73 -17.43 -10.42
CA LEU A 9 -3.28 -17.84 -9.09
C LEU A 9 -2.66 -19.23 -9.14
N PHE A 10 -3.32 -20.18 -9.80
CA PHE A 10 -2.86 -21.56 -9.90
C PHE A 10 -1.61 -21.71 -10.79
N ALA A 11 -1.52 -20.92 -11.88
CA ALA A 11 -0.31 -20.86 -12.70
C ALA A 11 0.92 -20.40 -11.90
N ILE A 12 0.77 -19.32 -11.12
CA ILE A 12 1.82 -18.81 -10.23
C ILE A 12 2.16 -19.84 -9.13
N ALA A 13 1.15 -20.48 -8.54
CA ALA A 13 1.37 -21.48 -7.51
C ALA A 13 2.20 -22.67 -8.05
N LYS A 14 1.92 -23.11 -9.26
CA LYS A 14 2.67 -24.17 -9.94
C LYS A 14 4.10 -23.74 -10.29
N GLU A 15 4.28 -22.50 -10.77
CA GLU A 15 5.58 -21.95 -11.14
C GLU A 15 6.54 -21.86 -9.96
N PHE A 16 6.02 -21.44 -8.79
CA PHE A 16 6.80 -21.20 -7.58
C PHE A 16 6.63 -22.26 -6.49
N ASP A 17 6.00 -23.39 -6.80
CA ASP A 17 5.75 -24.49 -5.86
C ASP A 17 5.05 -24.05 -4.56
N VAL A 18 4.03 -23.16 -4.68
CA VAL A 18 3.28 -22.63 -3.56
C VAL A 18 2.09 -23.51 -3.25
N THR A 19 2.04 -24.04 -2.01
CA THR A 19 1.02 -24.99 -1.57
C THR A 19 -0.15 -24.34 -0.81
N GLU A 20 0.00 -23.13 -0.30
CA GLU A 20 -1.02 -22.43 0.50
C GLU A 20 -1.60 -21.28 -0.31
N LEU A 21 -2.86 -21.39 -0.68
CA LEU A 21 -3.54 -20.39 -1.53
C LEU A 21 -4.80 -19.85 -0.87
N CYS A 22 -5.23 -18.67 -1.31
CA CYS A 22 -6.55 -18.14 -1.02
C CYS A 22 -7.18 -17.51 -2.28
N LEU A 23 -8.43 -17.90 -2.56
CA LEU A 23 -9.29 -17.30 -3.55
C LEU A 23 -10.50 -16.70 -2.83
N VAL A 24 -10.61 -15.37 -2.81
CA VAL A 24 -11.63 -14.68 -1.99
C VAL A 24 -13.03 -14.97 -2.51
N GLU A 25 -13.23 -14.93 -3.82
CA GLU A 25 -14.52 -15.24 -4.44
C GLU A 25 -14.55 -16.72 -4.92
N PRO A 26 -15.22 -17.61 -4.17
CA PRO A 26 -15.38 -18.99 -4.60
C PRO A 26 -16.43 -19.08 -5.70
N GLY A 27 -16.15 -19.81 -6.75
CA GLY A 27 -17.16 -20.04 -7.82
C GLY A 27 -16.55 -20.31 -9.18
N ILE A 28 -15.26 -20.45 -9.26
CA ILE A 28 -14.59 -20.81 -10.51
C ILE A 28 -14.29 -22.31 -10.46
N ASP A 29 -14.86 -23.03 -11.43
CA ASP A 29 -14.58 -24.45 -11.71
C ASP A 29 -13.18 -24.59 -12.34
N ALA A 30 -12.16 -24.05 -11.64
CA ALA A 30 -10.78 -24.18 -12.05
C ALA A 30 -10.19 -25.44 -11.40
N HIS A 31 -9.55 -26.25 -12.18
CA HIS A 31 -8.86 -27.46 -11.68
C HIS A 31 -7.80 -27.08 -10.66
N LEU A 32 -8.06 -27.39 -9.39
CA LEU A 32 -7.13 -27.17 -8.31
C LEU A 32 -5.85 -27.99 -8.55
N PRO A 33 -4.65 -27.38 -8.50
CA PRO A 33 -3.42 -28.14 -8.59
C PRO A 33 -3.30 -29.20 -7.47
N GLU A 34 -2.63 -30.30 -7.75
CA GLU A 34 -2.34 -31.32 -6.72
C GLU A 34 -1.51 -30.72 -5.57
N ASN A 35 -1.74 -31.18 -4.35
CA ASN A 35 -1.02 -30.78 -3.14
C ASN A 35 -1.21 -29.30 -2.72
N VAL A 36 -2.25 -28.63 -3.21
CA VAL A 36 -2.58 -27.25 -2.84
C VAL A 36 -3.69 -27.23 -1.79
N ASN A 37 -3.46 -26.48 -0.73
CA ASN A 37 -4.47 -26.12 0.27
C ASN A 37 -5.09 -24.79 -0.11
N LEU A 38 -6.34 -24.81 -0.59
CA LEU A 38 -7.05 -23.62 -1.03
C LEU A 38 -8.02 -23.15 0.06
N ARG A 39 -7.78 -21.95 0.57
CA ARG A 39 -8.72 -21.20 1.40
C ARG A 39 -9.62 -20.34 0.52
N THR A 40 -10.81 -20.03 1.02
CA THR A 40 -11.77 -19.20 0.29
C THR A 40 -12.36 -18.12 1.20
N GLY A 41 -12.87 -17.06 0.59
CA GLY A 41 -13.50 -15.96 1.32
C GLY A 41 -12.51 -15.03 2.01
N VAL A 42 -13.08 -14.06 2.73
CA VAL A 42 -12.31 -13.07 3.51
C VAL A 42 -11.59 -13.75 4.68
N ASP A 43 -12.27 -14.65 5.37
CA ASP A 43 -11.69 -15.40 6.50
C ASP A 43 -10.45 -16.20 6.04
N GLY A 44 -10.53 -16.84 4.86
CA GLY A 44 -9.41 -17.54 4.26
C GLY A 44 -8.23 -16.64 3.90
N LEU A 45 -8.49 -15.37 3.56
CA LEU A 45 -7.45 -14.38 3.31
C LEU A 45 -6.75 -13.97 4.62
N GLU A 46 -7.50 -13.81 5.71
CA GLU A 46 -6.96 -13.53 7.04
C GLU A 46 -6.10 -14.69 7.56
N GLU A 47 -6.61 -15.94 7.44
CA GLU A 47 -5.86 -17.14 7.79
C GLU A 47 -4.54 -17.25 7.01
N LEU A 48 -4.59 -16.96 5.69
CA LEU A 48 -3.38 -16.97 4.85
C LEU A 48 -2.38 -15.90 5.29
N ALA A 49 -2.84 -14.71 5.64
CA ALA A 49 -1.98 -13.63 6.10
C ALA A 49 -1.29 -13.96 7.44
N ALA A 50 -2.01 -14.66 8.33
CA ALA A 50 -1.52 -15.10 9.64
C ALA A 50 -0.75 -16.43 9.61
N LEU A 51 -0.49 -17.03 8.45
CA LEU A 51 0.03 -18.39 8.31
C LEU A 51 1.39 -18.58 9.02
N PRO A 52 1.53 -19.49 9.99
CA PRO A 52 2.76 -19.62 10.79
C PRO A 52 4.02 -19.98 10.00
N LYS A 53 3.87 -20.60 8.82
CA LYS A 53 4.98 -20.99 7.96
C LYS A 53 5.67 -19.83 7.22
N ALA A 54 5.07 -18.64 7.23
CA ALA A 54 5.61 -17.48 6.55
C ALA A 54 6.20 -16.51 7.58
N ASP A 55 7.42 -16.05 7.36
CA ASP A 55 8.12 -15.12 8.26
C ASP A 55 7.66 -13.67 8.07
N LEU A 56 7.12 -13.36 6.90
CA LEU A 56 6.75 -12.02 6.47
C LEU A 56 5.46 -12.06 5.64
N THR A 57 4.59 -11.07 5.79
CA THR A 57 3.39 -10.95 4.96
C THR A 57 3.44 -9.69 4.12
N LEU A 58 3.38 -9.83 2.78
CA LEU A 58 3.17 -8.71 1.87
C LEU A 58 1.66 -8.49 1.67
N VAL A 59 1.15 -7.34 2.08
CA VAL A 59 -0.23 -6.93 1.85
C VAL A 59 -0.28 -5.95 0.68
N ALA A 60 -0.66 -6.47 -0.49
CA ALA A 60 -0.77 -5.72 -1.74
C ALA A 60 -2.17 -5.83 -2.38
N VAL A 61 -3.18 -6.17 -1.60
CA VAL A 61 -4.59 -6.14 -2.03
C VAL A 61 -5.06 -4.70 -2.14
N VAL A 62 -6.01 -4.43 -3.04
CA VAL A 62 -6.49 -3.09 -3.34
C VAL A 62 -7.65 -2.70 -2.43
N GLY A 63 -7.68 -1.44 -1.98
CA GLY A 63 -8.79 -0.87 -1.23
C GLY A 63 -8.93 -1.38 0.20
N SER A 64 -10.13 -1.30 0.75
CA SER A 64 -10.42 -1.64 2.15
C SER A 64 -10.18 -3.12 2.52
N ALA A 65 -10.12 -4.00 1.52
CA ALA A 65 -9.89 -5.43 1.73
C ALA A 65 -8.50 -5.75 2.33
N GLY A 66 -7.56 -4.79 2.31
CA GLY A 66 -6.24 -4.95 2.92
C GLY A 66 -6.21 -4.80 4.44
N LEU A 67 -7.22 -4.20 5.06
CA LEU A 67 -7.20 -3.92 6.50
C LEU A 67 -7.20 -5.19 7.34
N GLN A 68 -8.15 -6.10 7.11
CA GLN A 68 -8.29 -7.30 7.93
C GLN A 68 -7.07 -8.24 7.84
N PRO A 69 -6.54 -8.59 6.64
CA PRO A 69 -5.32 -9.41 6.58
C PRO A 69 -4.09 -8.72 7.18
N THR A 70 -4.02 -7.37 7.15
CA THR A 70 -2.97 -6.63 7.86
C THR A 70 -3.07 -6.84 9.36
N LEU A 71 -4.26 -6.66 9.94
CA LEU A 71 -4.50 -6.88 11.38
C LEU A 71 -4.26 -8.34 11.78
N ALA A 72 -4.69 -9.30 10.97
CA ALA A 72 -4.48 -10.73 11.22
C ALA A 72 -2.98 -11.09 11.26
N ALA A 73 -2.18 -10.61 10.32
CA ALA A 73 -0.74 -10.84 10.31
C ALA A 73 -0.04 -10.19 11.52
N LEU A 74 -0.33 -8.90 11.79
CA LEU A 74 0.23 -8.19 12.94
C LEU A 74 -0.19 -8.83 14.26
N GLY A 75 -1.44 -9.28 14.40
CA GLY A 75 -1.97 -9.90 15.61
C GLY A 75 -1.24 -11.17 16.04
N VAL A 76 -0.61 -11.89 15.13
CA VAL A 76 0.23 -13.06 15.40
C VAL A 76 1.73 -12.73 15.49
N GLY A 77 2.09 -11.45 15.53
CA GLY A 77 3.48 -10.99 15.67
C GLY A 77 4.30 -11.08 14.38
N LYS A 78 3.64 -11.11 13.22
CA LYS A 78 4.31 -11.20 11.93
C LYS A 78 4.57 -9.82 11.35
N ASP A 79 5.79 -9.56 10.89
CA ASP A 79 6.14 -8.35 10.17
C ASP A 79 5.32 -8.23 8.87
N VAL A 80 4.87 -7.03 8.55
CA VAL A 80 4.06 -6.75 7.36
C VAL A 80 4.77 -5.77 6.45
N VAL A 81 4.99 -6.15 5.20
CA VAL A 81 5.31 -5.23 4.11
C VAL A 81 3.98 -4.69 3.57
N LEU A 82 3.70 -3.42 3.80
CA LEU A 82 2.42 -2.81 3.50
C LEU A 82 2.48 -2.00 2.22
N ALA A 83 1.86 -2.52 1.16
CA ALA A 83 1.63 -1.83 -0.11
C ALA A 83 0.19 -1.29 -0.24
N ASN A 84 -0.66 -1.55 0.78
CA ASN A 84 -2.04 -1.10 0.84
C ASN A 84 -2.15 0.09 1.80
N LYS A 85 -2.12 1.29 1.26
CA LYS A 85 -2.26 2.53 2.05
C LYS A 85 -3.62 2.66 2.72
N GLU A 86 -4.65 2.09 2.11
CA GLU A 86 -6.01 2.17 2.62
C GLU A 86 -6.17 1.51 4.00
N ALA A 87 -5.36 0.52 4.33
CA ALA A 87 -5.37 -0.09 5.67
C ALA A 87 -5.01 0.92 6.77
N LEU A 88 -4.02 1.80 6.52
CA LEU A 88 -3.65 2.87 7.45
C LEU A 88 -4.63 4.04 7.42
N VAL A 89 -5.19 4.37 6.27
CA VAL A 89 -6.20 5.43 6.15
C VAL A 89 -7.47 5.07 6.92
N LEU A 90 -7.93 3.82 6.81
CA LEU A 90 -9.16 3.35 7.44
C LEU A 90 -8.98 2.96 8.91
N GLY A 91 -7.88 2.32 9.22
CA GLY A 91 -7.66 1.68 10.50
C GLY A 91 -6.33 2.00 11.17
N GLY A 92 -5.66 3.11 10.82
CA GLY A 92 -4.29 3.41 11.24
C GLY A 92 -4.05 3.24 12.73
N LYS A 93 -4.96 3.75 13.57
CA LYS A 93 -4.88 3.56 15.03
C LYS A 93 -4.82 2.08 15.42
N PHE A 94 -5.67 1.25 14.83
CA PHE A 94 -5.74 -0.18 15.15
C PHE A 94 -4.54 -0.94 14.60
N VAL A 95 -4.08 -0.58 13.40
CA VAL A 95 -2.92 -1.19 12.75
C VAL A 95 -1.63 -0.89 13.54
N ILE A 96 -1.41 0.35 13.93
CA ILE A 96 -0.24 0.74 14.74
C ILE A 96 -0.30 0.10 16.13
N GLU A 97 -1.47 0.04 16.76
CA GLU A 97 -1.63 -0.60 18.07
C GLU A 97 -1.41 -2.12 18.00
N ALA A 98 -1.89 -2.79 16.96
CA ALA A 98 -1.66 -4.21 16.75
C ALA A 98 -0.16 -4.51 16.58
N ALA A 99 0.54 -3.73 15.76
CA ALA A 99 1.98 -3.84 15.57
C ALA A 99 2.74 -3.65 16.89
N ARG A 100 2.42 -2.58 17.64
CA ARG A 100 3.06 -2.29 18.92
C ARG A 100 2.83 -3.40 19.96
N THR A 101 1.60 -3.91 20.04
CA THR A 101 1.22 -4.92 21.05
C THR A 101 1.90 -6.26 20.78
N SER A 102 2.02 -6.65 19.52
CA SER A 102 2.63 -7.92 19.12
C SER A 102 4.16 -7.85 18.94
N GLY A 103 4.73 -6.65 18.85
CA GLY A 103 6.14 -6.42 18.53
C GLY A 103 6.46 -6.57 17.04
N ALA A 104 5.45 -6.73 16.18
CA ALA A 104 5.63 -6.80 14.74
C ALA A 104 5.95 -5.43 14.13
N ARG A 105 6.66 -5.42 13.01
CA ARG A 105 7.01 -4.21 12.28
C ARG A 105 6.12 -4.02 11.06
N ILE A 106 5.85 -2.76 10.73
CA ILE A 106 5.24 -2.37 9.47
C ILE A 106 6.32 -1.77 8.59
N LEU A 107 6.57 -2.38 7.44
CA LEU A 107 7.56 -1.95 6.45
C LEU A 107 6.81 -1.34 5.26
N PRO A 108 7.00 -0.05 4.96
CA PRO A 108 6.30 0.58 3.85
C PRO A 108 6.80 0.07 2.50
N ALA A 109 5.88 -0.28 1.61
CA ALA A 109 6.17 -0.64 0.23
C ALA A 109 5.80 0.46 -0.77
N ASP A 110 4.94 1.40 -0.39
CA ASP A 110 4.66 2.59 -1.20
C ASP A 110 5.94 3.40 -1.39
N SER A 111 6.23 3.83 -2.62
CA SER A 111 7.54 4.34 -3.00
C SER A 111 7.98 5.57 -2.21
N GLU A 112 7.07 6.49 -1.95
CA GLU A 112 7.32 7.71 -1.19
C GLU A 112 7.65 7.39 0.28
N HIS A 113 6.87 6.50 0.88
CA HIS A 113 7.07 6.08 2.28
C HIS A 113 8.31 5.21 2.44
N ASN A 114 8.59 4.35 1.46
CA ASN A 114 9.82 3.56 1.45
C ASN A 114 11.07 4.46 1.34
N ALA A 115 11.00 5.52 0.53
CA ALA A 115 12.09 6.50 0.44
C ALA A 115 12.33 7.20 1.80
N VAL A 116 11.25 7.65 2.47
CA VAL A 116 11.34 8.21 3.83
C VAL A 116 11.95 7.20 4.79
N PHE A 117 11.46 5.96 4.80
CA PHE A 117 11.95 4.89 5.68
C PHE A 117 13.46 4.65 5.52
N GLN A 118 13.95 4.65 4.27
CA GLN A 118 15.37 4.53 3.99
C GLN A 118 16.18 5.76 4.44
N CYS A 119 15.66 6.98 4.21
CA CYS A 119 16.33 8.22 4.66
C CYS A 119 16.42 8.32 6.18
N LEU A 120 15.41 7.84 6.90
CA LEU A 120 15.45 7.84 8.37
C LEU A 120 16.54 6.94 8.91
N GLY A 121 16.82 5.80 8.27
CA GLY A 121 17.97 4.93 8.61
C GLY A 121 18.05 4.52 10.08
N GLY A 122 16.94 4.54 10.83
CA GLY A 122 16.88 4.30 12.26
C GLY A 122 17.02 5.57 13.13
N SER A 123 17.02 6.76 12.53
CA SER A 123 16.96 8.04 13.26
C SER A 123 15.67 8.15 14.07
N ASP A 124 15.73 8.88 15.17
CA ASP A 124 14.57 9.13 16.02
C ASP A 124 13.65 10.19 15.37
N ASN A 125 12.34 10.03 15.51
CA ASN A 125 11.34 11.00 15.01
C ASN A 125 11.55 12.42 15.57
N LYS A 126 12.17 12.56 16.73
CA LYS A 126 12.54 13.87 17.31
C LYS A 126 13.56 14.64 16.47
N ASP A 127 14.39 13.92 15.71
CA ASP A 127 15.43 14.48 14.86
C ASP A 127 14.88 14.96 13.50
N VAL A 128 13.62 14.57 13.17
CA VAL A 128 12.94 14.97 11.94
C VAL A 128 12.25 16.31 12.13
N ASP A 129 12.59 17.29 11.32
CA ASP A 129 11.85 18.54 11.26
C ASP A 129 10.61 18.39 10.35
N ARG A 130 10.76 17.81 9.14
CA ARG A 130 9.69 17.68 8.18
C ARG A 130 9.91 16.52 7.20
N ILE A 131 8.83 15.85 6.83
CA ILE A 131 8.76 14.94 5.67
C ILE A 131 8.04 15.66 4.54
N ILE A 132 8.60 15.56 3.32
CA ILE A 132 8.03 16.15 2.11
C ILE A 132 7.85 15.03 1.09
N LEU A 133 6.61 14.67 0.82
CA LEU A 133 6.26 13.69 -0.20
C LEU A 133 6.26 14.35 -1.57
N THR A 134 6.82 13.71 -2.57
CA THR A 134 6.72 14.18 -3.95
C THR A 134 5.47 13.65 -4.63
N ALA A 135 4.96 14.37 -5.62
CA ALA A 135 3.84 13.97 -6.45
C ALA A 135 4.09 14.31 -7.91
N SER A 136 3.71 13.43 -8.84
CA SER A 136 3.76 13.75 -10.28
C SER A 136 2.83 14.91 -10.64
N GLY A 137 1.78 15.13 -9.86
CA GLY A 137 0.69 16.06 -10.10
C GLY A 137 -0.41 15.48 -11.00
N GLY A 138 -0.23 14.27 -11.53
CA GLY A 138 -1.19 13.60 -12.40
C GLY A 138 -1.32 14.24 -13.80
N PRO A 139 -2.24 13.71 -14.65
CA PRO A 139 -2.42 14.18 -16.01
C PRO A 139 -3.04 15.59 -16.10
N PHE A 140 -3.70 16.07 -15.06
CA PHE A 140 -4.45 17.32 -15.07
C PHE A 140 -3.73 18.49 -14.38
N ARG A 141 -2.49 18.30 -13.95
CA ARG A 141 -1.73 19.30 -13.17
C ARG A 141 -1.59 20.69 -13.81
N ASP A 142 -1.57 20.71 -15.14
CA ASP A 142 -1.38 21.94 -15.92
C ASP A 142 -2.73 22.51 -16.45
N MET A 143 -3.86 21.88 -16.13
CA MET A 143 -5.20 22.29 -16.54
C MET A 143 -5.80 23.31 -15.58
N SER A 144 -6.57 24.25 -16.10
CA SER A 144 -7.43 25.15 -15.32
C SER A 144 -8.63 24.37 -14.75
N LEU A 145 -9.28 24.90 -13.72
CA LEU A 145 -10.51 24.31 -13.17
C LEU A 145 -11.65 24.21 -14.19
N GLU A 146 -11.72 25.16 -15.14
CA GLU A 146 -12.72 25.15 -16.20
C GLU A 146 -12.49 23.99 -17.18
N GLU A 147 -11.24 23.75 -17.57
CA GLU A 147 -10.86 22.62 -18.42
C GLU A 147 -11.13 21.28 -17.70
N MET A 148 -10.82 21.19 -16.40
CA MET A 148 -11.08 20.00 -15.59
C MET A 148 -12.56 19.62 -15.52
N ALA A 149 -13.49 20.57 -15.68
CA ALA A 149 -14.92 20.28 -15.64
C ALA A 149 -15.42 19.35 -16.75
N SER A 150 -14.64 19.19 -17.82
CA SER A 150 -14.96 18.38 -19.00
C SER A 150 -14.11 17.12 -19.16
N VAL A 151 -13.23 16.80 -18.21
CA VAL A 151 -12.36 15.62 -18.34
C VAL A 151 -13.15 14.32 -18.25
N THR A 152 -12.66 13.30 -18.95
CA THR A 152 -13.28 11.97 -19.00
C THR A 152 -12.51 10.97 -18.13
N PRO A 153 -13.13 9.84 -17.75
CA PRO A 153 -12.43 8.75 -17.07
C PRO A 153 -11.22 8.23 -17.84
N GLU A 154 -11.30 8.18 -19.17
CA GLU A 154 -10.20 7.71 -20.03
C GLU A 154 -8.99 8.64 -19.92
N GLN A 155 -9.22 9.95 -19.90
CA GLN A 155 -8.15 10.94 -19.68
C GLN A 155 -7.54 10.83 -18.28
N ALA A 156 -8.34 10.54 -17.26
CA ALA A 156 -7.85 10.32 -15.91
C ALA A 156 -7.04 9.02 -15.76
N LEU A 157 -7.29 8.02 -16.61
CA LEU A 157 -6.54 6.77 -16.68
C LEU A 157 -5.22 6.88 -17.47
N ASP A 158 -5.00 7.97 -18.18
CA ASP A 158 -3.78 8.21 -18.97
C ASP A 158 -2.72 8.95 -18.13
N HIS A 159 -2.05 8.22 -17.24
CA HIS A 159 -1.02 8.80 -16.37
C HIS A 159 0.26 9.09 -17.15
N PRO A 160 0.84 10.32 -17.06
CA PRO A 160 1.97 10.74 -17.92
C PRO A 160 3.26 9.95 -17.72
N ASN A 161 3.48 9.37 -16.52
CA ASN A 161 4.75 8.75 -16.17
C ASN A 161 4.65 7.23 -15.91
N TRP A 162 3.49 6.74 -15.45
CA TRP A 162 3.37 5.38 -14.89
C TRP A 162 2.21 4.60 -15.49
N SER A 163 2.45 3.32 -15.76
CA SER A 163 1.40 2.35 -16.05
C SER A 163 1.02 1.65 -14.75
N MET A 164 -0.13 1.97 -14.19
CA MET A 164 -0.58 1.50 -12.87
C MET A 164 -1.99 0.87 -12.97
N GLY A 165 -2.45 0.30 -11.85
CA GLY A 165 -3.83 -0.15 -11.74
C GLY A 165 -4.84 1.00 -11.83
N PRO A 166 -6.10 0.73 -12.28
CA PRO A 166 -7.08 1.79 -12.53
C PRO A 166 -7.36 2.68 -11.31
N LYS A 167 -7.49 2.08 -10.12
CA LYS A 167 -7.78 2.85 -8.90
C LYS A 167 -6.71 3.88 -8.60
N ILE A 168 -5.45 3.46 -8.48
CA ILE A 168 -4.36 4.39 -8.14
C ILE A 168 -4.12 5.44 -9.22
N THR A 169 -4.40 5.10 -10.49
CA THR A 169 -4.29 6.05 -11.60
C THR A 169 -5.32 7.17 -11.49
N ILE A 170 -6.58 6.83 -11.18
CA ILE A 170 -7.64 7.82 -10.92
C ILE A 170 -7.34 8.65 -9.67
N ASP A 171 -6.90 8.02 -8.59
CA ASP A 171 -6.51 8.73 -7.37
C ASP A 171 -5.38 9.73 -7.63
N SER A 172 -4.41 9.34 -8.47
CA SER A 172 -3.30 10.21 -8.87
C SER A 172 -3.77 11.41 -9.71
N ALA A 173 -4.73 11.18 -10.62
CA ALA A 173 -5.26 12.22 -11.48
C ALA A 173 -5.93 13.36 -10.71
N THR A 174 -6.53 13.05 -9.57
CA THR A 174 -7.22 14.00 -8.68
C THR A 174 -6.40 14.46 -7.49
N MET A 175 -5.15 14.03 -7.35
CA MET A 175 -4.30 14.19 -6.15
C MET A 175 -4.86 13.49 -4.88
N ALA A 176 -5.95 12.73 -4.97
CA ALA A 176 -6.48 11.95 -3.86
C ALA A 176 -5.46 10.93 -3.35
N ASN A 177 -4.68 10.32 -4.25
CA ASN A 177 -3.58 9.42 -3.88
C ASN A 177 -2.62 10.10 -2.89
N LYS A 178 -2.23 11.34 -3.16
CA LYS A 178 -1.31 12.07 -2.28
C LYS A 178 -1.95 12.44 -0.92
N GLY A 179 -3.26 12.69 -0.90
CA GLY A 179 -4.02 12.84 0.33
C GLY A 179 -4.02 11.56 1.19
N LEU A 180 -4.22 10.40 0.56
CA LEU A 180 -4.14 9.09 1.23
C LEU A 180 -2.72 8.84 1.77
N GLU A 181 -1.70 9.16 1.01
CA GLU A 181 -0.31 9.04 1.39
C GLU A 181 0.10 9.95 2.55
N LEU A 182 -0.43 11.15 2.65
CA LEU A 182 -0.21 12.01 3.83
C LEU A 182 -0.79 11.38 5.10
N ILE A 183 -1.98 10.78 5.01
CA ILE A 183 -2.59 10.06 6.13
C ILE A 183 -1.75 8.83 6.50
N GLU A 184 -1.28 8.07 5.51
CA GLU A 184 -0.39 6.95 5.71
C GLU A 184 0.92 7.36 6.40
N ALA A 185 1.59 8.41 5.91
CA ALA A 185 2.82 8.95 6.50
C ALA A 185 2.62 9.38 7.96
N ARG A 186 1.46 10.00 8.27
CA ARG A 186 1.08 10.39 9.63
C ARG A 186 1.11 9.20 10.60
N TRP A 187 0.61 8.04 10.16
CA TRP A 187 0.60 6.83 10.97
C TRP A 187 1.94 6.10 11.02
N LEU A 188 2.60 5.94 9.88
CA LEU A 188 3.86 5.20 9.78
C LEU A 188 5.00 5.86 10.54
N PHE A 189 5.10 7.17 10.46
CA PHE A 189 6.23 7.93 11.03
C PHE A 189 5.87 8.67 12.32
N ASP A 190 4.64 8.52 12.81
CA ASP A 190 4.16 9.16 14.05
C ASP A 190 4.50 10.66 14.13
N LEU A 191 4.32 11.38 13.02
CA LEU A 191 4.54 12.81 12.94
C LEU A 191 3.21 13.56 12.88
N PRO A 192 3.10 14.74 13.50
CA PRO A 192 1.92 15.58 13.37
C PRO A 192 1.80 16.10 11.92
N SER A 193 0.57 16.38 11.49
CA SER A 193 0.26 16.82 10.12
C SER A 193 1.03 18.07 9.67
N GLU A 194 1.35 18.95 10.61
CA GLU A 194 2.11 20.19 10.38
C GLU A 194 3.56 19.95 9.96
N ARG A 195 4.06 18.74 10.18
CA ARG A 195 5.40 18.29 9.74
C ARG A 195 5.38 17.45 8.47
N LEU A 196 4.22 17.32 7.83
CA LEU A 196 4.05 16.61 6.56
C LEU A 196 3.73 17.63 5.47
N ASP A 197 4.42 17.53 4.35
CA ASP A 197 4.27 18.46 3.23
C ASP A 197 4.25 17.71 1.91
N VAL A 198 3.86 18.38 0.84
CA VAL A 198 3.83 17.84 -0.53
C VAL A 198 4.47 18.83 -1.48
N VAL A 199 5.24 18.32 -2.43
CA VAL A 199 5.78 19.09 -3.54
C VAL A 199 5.48 18.39 -4.87
N ILE A 200 5.03 19.16 -5.85
CA ILE A 200 4.85 18.63 -7.21
C ILE A 200 6.23 18.51 -7.87
N HIS A 201 6.55 17.28 -8.26
CA HIS A 201 7.80 16.89 -8.94
C HIS A 201 7.48 16.08 -10.20
N PRO A 202 7.17 16.75 -11.33
CA PRO A 202 6.69 16.08 -12.53
C PRO A 202 7.58 14.95 -13.05
N PRO A 203 8.93 15.06 -13.00
CA PRO A 203 9.79 13.98 -13.49
C PRO A 203 9.76 12.72 -12.62
N SER A 204 9.24 12.79 -11.37
CA SER A 204 9.14 11.67 -10.42
C SER A 204 10.46 10.89 -10.23
N LEU A 205 11.60 11.58 -10.25
CA LEU A 205 12.93 11.01 -10.01
C LEU A 205 13.25 10.90 -8.54
N VAL A 206 12.75 11.85 -7.74
CA VAL A 206 12.85 11.88 -6.28
C VAL A 206 11.49 11.50 -5.73
N HIS A 207 11.44 10.51 -4.82
CA HIS A 207 10.18 10.02 -4.27
C HIS A 207 9.77 10.71 -2.97
N SER A 208 10.74 11.14 -2.15
CA SER A 208 10.50 11.93 -0.93
C SER A 208 11.75 12.63 -0.46
N LEU A 209 11.57 13.58 0.45
CA LEU A 209 12.65 14.28 1.14
C LEU A 209 12.38 14.24 2.65
N VAL A 210 13.42 14.10 3.43
CA VAL A 210 13.39 14.25 4.89
C VAL A 210 14.28 15.42 5.26
N ARG A 211 13.74 16.40 5.95
CA ARG A 211 14.52 17.49 6.55
C ARG A 211 14.70 17.19 8.03
N PHE A 212 15.96 17.18 8.47
CA PHE A 212 16.28 17.01 9.86
C PHE A 212 16.41 18.36 10.60
N VAL A 213 16.33 18.33 11.93
CA VAL A 213 16.40 19.55 12.77
C VAL A 213 17.74 20.27 12.70
N ASP A 214 18.80 19.61 12.27
CA ASP A 214 20.14 20.19 12.03
C ASP A 214 20.27 20.85 10.64
N GLY A 215 19.23 20.78 9.81
CA GLY A 215 19.18 21.36 8.48
C GLY A 215 19.61 20.44 7.33
N CYS A 216 20.02 19.20 7.63
CA CYS A 216 20.27 18.20 6.59
C CYS A 216 18.99 17.73 5.89
#